data_a930c6c0bfbca3a673c6150ef619f5cd
#
_entry.id   a930c6c0bfbca3a673c6150ef619f5cd
#
_cell.length_a   1.000
_cell.length_b   1.000
_cell.length_c   1.000
_cell.angle_alpha   90.00
_cell.angle_beta   90.00
_cell.angle_gamma   90.00
#
_symmetry.space_group_name_H-M   'P 1'
#
loop_
_entity.id
_entity.type
_entity.pdbx_description
1 polymer ?
#
loop_
_entity_poly.entity_id
_entity_poly.type
_entity_poly.pdbx_seq_one_letter_code
_entity_poly.pdbx_strand_id
1 'polypeptide(L)'
;MAEERMLITGGQRLEGTVRVSGGKNTSVAVISASILSETPCVIENLPNIEDVNVSVETLRHLGAKVNWDPDTGVMEVDSSTIDRTDVPLELCRRMRASSYYIGAL
;
A
#
# COMPACT_ATOMS: atom_id res chain seq x y z
N MET A 1 2.56 23.19 10.06
CA MET A 1 3.33 22.08 9.44
C MET A 1 4.78 22.16 9.86
N ALA A 2 5.33 21.09 10.38
CA ALA A 2 6.76 21.06 10.72
C ALA A 2 7.61 21.05 9.45
N GLU A 3 8.67 21.84 9.45
CA GLU A 3 9.64 21.84 8.36
C GLU A 3 10.64 20.70 8.59
N GLU A 4 10.77 19.81 7.62
CA GLU A 4 11.71 18.71 7.68
C GLU A 4 13.02 19.09 7.00
N ARG A 5 14.12 18.66 7.61
CA ARG A 5 15.46 18.86 7.06
C ARG A 5 16.22 17.56 6.97
N MET A 6 17.01 17.44 5.94
CA MET A 6 17.96 16.34 5.80
C MET A 6 19.36 16.89 5.82
N LEU A 7 20.15 16.53 6.83
CA LEU A 7 21.55 16.89 6.93
C LEU A 7 22.43 15.71 6.51
N ILE A 8 23.24 15.91 5.48
CA ILE A 8 24.08 14.86 4.93
C ILE A 8 25.55 15.26 5.09
N THR A 9 26.31 14.44 5.81
CA THR A 9 27.77 14.59 5.93
C THR A 9 28.43 13.42 5.21
N GLY A 10 29.14 13.72 4.13
CA GLY A 10 29.83 12.72 3.33
C GLY A 10 31.27 12.48 3.78
N GLY A 11 32.01 11.73 2.97
CA GLY A 11 33.44 11.48 3.18
C GLY A 11 33.76 10.26 4.04
N GLN A 12 32.79 9.49 4.45
CA GLN A 12 32.96 8.25 5.21
C GLN A 12 32.79 7.03 4.31
N ARG A 13 33.59 6.00 4.54
CA ARG A 13 33.42 4.71 3.89
C ARG A 13 32.19 4.03 4.47
N LEU A 14 31.32 3.55 3.58
CA LEU A 14 30.10 2.85 3.97
C LEU A 14 30.32 1.34 3.88
N GLU A 15 30.09 0.65 4.99
CA GLU A 15 30.13 -0.81 5.09
C GLU A 15 28.91 -1.29 5.88
N GLY A 16 28.31 -2.36 5.43
CA GLY A 16 27.18 -2.96 6.13
C GLY A 16 26.17 -3.59 5.19
N THR A 17 25.13 -4.13 5.79
CA THR A 17 24.03 -4.76 5.07
C THR A 17 22.76 -3.97 5.33
N VAL A 18 22.05 -3.63 4.26
CA VAL A 18 20.77 -2.96 4.34
C VAL A 18 19.70 -3.85 3.68
N ARG A 19 18.63 -4.12 4.40
CA ARG A 19 17.48 -4.79 3.82
C ARG A 19 16.65 -3.76 3.05
N VAL A 20 16.45 -4.00 1.76
CA VAL A 20 15.63 -3.13 0.93
C VAL A 20 14.17 -3.34 1.25
N SER A 21 13.46 -2.27 1.59
CA SER A 21 12.01 -2.30 1.77
C SER A 21 11.28 -2.40 0.43
N GLY A 22 10.04 -2.84 0.45
CA GLY A 22 9.21 -2.88 -0.76
C GLY A 22 9.03 -1.50 -1.39
N GLY A 23 8.94 -1.47 -2.72
CA GLY A 23 8.76 -0.23 -3.46
C GLY A 23 7.34 0.29 -3.39
N LYS A 24 7.18 1.61 -3.37
CA LYS A 24 5.87 2.27 -3.32
C LYS A 24 5.00 1.88 -4.52
N ASN A 25 5.49 2.08 -5.73
CA ASN A 25 4.70 1.88 -6.95
C ASN A 25 4.31 0.40 -7.14
N THR A 26 5.24 -0.49 -6.88
CA THR A 26 4.98 -1.93 -6.91
C THR A 26 3.94 -2.33 -5.87
N SER A 27 4.05 -1.81 -4.66
CA SER A 27 3.14 -2.12 -3.56
C SER A 27 1.70 -1.75 -3.89
N VAL A 28 1.46 -0.53 -4.38
CA VAL A 28 0.09 -0.09 -4.68
C VAL A 28 -0.51 -0.86 -5.87
N ALA A 29 0.29 -1.23 -6.86
CA ALA A 29 -0.17 -2.05 -7.98
C ALA A 29 -0.54 -3.47 -7.54
N VAL A 30 0.28 -4.11 -6.72
CA VAL A 30 0.03 -5.46 -6.21
C VAL A 30 -1.19 -5.49 -5.29
N ILE A 31 -1.34 -4.51 -4.41
CA ILE A 31 -2.51 -4.40 -3.53
C ILE A 31 -3.78 -4.25 -4.37
N SER A 32 -3.79 -3.39 -5.38
CA SER A 32 -4.94 -3.22 -6.27
C SER A 32 -5.27 -4.50 -7.02
N ALA A 33 -4.26 -5.24 -7.49
CA ALA A 33 -4.44 -6.50 -8.20
C ALA A 33 -4.99 -7.62 -7.31
N SER A 34 -4.81 -7.53 -5.99
CA SER A 34 -5.29 -8.57 -5.06
C SER A 34 -6.80 -8.75 -5.10
N ILE A 35 -7.56 -7.74 -5.55
CA ILE A 35 -9.02 -7.84 -5.67
C ILE A 35 -9.46 -8.75 -6.81
N LEU A 36 -8.56 -9.10 -7.72
CA LEU A 36 -8.84 -10.03 -8.82
C LEU A 36 -8.80 -11.50 -8.37
N SER A 37 -8.29 -11.77 -7.17
CA SER A 37 -8.20 -13.13 -6.63
C SER A 37 -9.52 -13.57 -6.02
N GLU A 38 -9.91 -14.81 -6.27
CA GLU A 38 -11.08 -15.45 -5.65
C GLU A 38 -10.78 -15.99 -4.24
N THR A 39 -9.50 -16.09 -3.89
CA THR A 39 -9.03 -16.58 -2.59
C THR A 39 -8.28 -15.47 -1.85
N PRO A 40 -8.18 -15.56 -0.51
CA PRO A 40 -7.40 -14.59 0.24
C PRO A 40 -5.95 -14.53 -0.22
N CYS A 41 -5.41 -13.31 -0.29
CA CYS A 41 -4.02 -13.06 -0.66
C CYS A 41 -3.22 -12.59 0.55
N VAL A 42 -1.98 -13.06 0.65
CA VAL A 42 -1.02 -12.54 1.63
C VAL A 42 0.09 -11.84 0.87
N ILE A 43 0.31 -10.58 1.20
CA ILE A 43 1.35 -9.74 0.58
C ILE A 43 2.37 -9.38 1.65
N GLU A 44 3.63 -9.66 1.38
CA GLU A 44 4.73 -9.45 2.31
C GLU A 44 5.66 -8.33 1.85
N ASN A 45 6.48 -7.84 2.75
CA ASN A 45 7.48 -6.81 2.51
C ASN A 45 6.87 -5.49 1.99
N LEU A 46 5.70 -5.12 2.50
CA LEU A 46 5.08 -3.83 2.19
C LEU A 46 5.67 -2.74 3.08
N PRO A 47 6.00 -1.56 2.51
CA PRO A 47 6.47 -0.44 3.32
C PRO A 47 5.32 0.20 4.11
N ASN A 48 5.65 0.76 5.27
CA ASN A 48 4.69 1.56 6.04
C ASN A 48 4.69 2.99 5.52
N ILE A 49 3.94 3.23 4.47
CA ILE A 49 3.82 4.53 3.80
C ILE A 49 2.35 4.91 3.63
N GLU A 50 2.10 6.19 3.40
CA GLU A 50 0.74 6.73 3.26
C GLU A 50 -0.06 6.01 2.17
N ASP A 51 0.54 5.76 1.01
CA ASP A 51 -0.16 5.13 -0.12
C ASP A 51 -0.63 3.70 0.21
N VAL A 52 0.13 2.95 1.01
CA VAL A 52 -0.30 1.63 1.49
C VAL A 52 -1.47 1.78 2.46
N ASN A 53 -1.40 2.74 3.38
CA ASN A 53 -2.49 2.99 4.33
C ASN A 53 -3.77 3.45 3.62
N VAL A 54 -3.67 4.30 2.60
CA VAL A 54 -4.81 4.71 1.76
C VAL A 54 -5.38 3.52 1.01
N SER A 55 -4.54 2.61 0.52
CA SER A 55 -4.99 1.38 -0.14
C SER A 55 -5.82 0.51 0.80
N VAL A 56 -5.41 0.39 2.07
CA VAL A 56 -6.17 -0.34 3.09
C VAL A 56 -7.55 0.28 3.30
N GLU A 57 -7.60 1.61 3.45
CA GLU A 57 -8.87 2.32 3.59
C GLU A 57 -9.78 2.12 2.38
N THR A 58 -9.21 2.16 1.17
CA THR A 58 -9.94 1.97 -0.08
C THR A 58 -10.54 0.56 -0.15
N LEU A 59 -9.74 -0.47 0.13
CA LEU A 59 -10.20 -1.85 0.11
C LEU A 59 -11.30 -2.09 1.14
N ARG A 60 -11.16 -1.56 2.34
CA ARG A 60 -12.18 -1.67 3.39
C ARG A 60 -13.47 -0.95 3.00
N HIS A 61 -13.38 0.21 2.34
CA HIS A 61 -14.55 0.91 1.82
C HIS A 61 -15.29 0.08 0.78
N LEU A 62 -14.56 -0.63 -0.09
CA LEU A 62 -15.15 -1.50 -1.12
C LEU A 62 -15.81 -2.76 -0.54
N GLY A 63 -15.53 -3.09 0.71
CA GLY A 63 -16.09 -4.24 1.40
C GLY A 63 -15.14 -5.41 1.62
N ALA A 64 -13.87 -5.28 1.22
CA ALA A 64 -12.87 -6.31 1.45
C ALA A 64 -12.50 -6.41 2.93
N LYS A 65 -12.10 -7.60 3.36
CA LYS A 65 -11.51 -7.84 4.67
C LYS A 65 -10.00 -7.70 4.55
N VAL A 66 -9.42 -6.76 5.29
CA VAL A 66 -7.99 -6.47 5.23
C VAL A 66 -7.41 -6.48 6.64
N ASN A 67 -6.38 -7.30 6.82
CA ASN A 67 -5.49 -7.27 7.99
C ASN A 67 -4.16 -6.67 7.56
N TRP A 68 -3.83 -5.52 8.10
CA TRP A 68 -2.59 -4.82 7.81
C TRP A 68 -1.76 -4.64 9.07
N ASP A 69 -0.54 -5.16 9.07
CA ASP A 69 0.44 -4.97 10.13
C ASP A 69 1.62 -4.16 9.60
N PRO A 70 1.69 -2.84 9.90
CA PRO A 70 2.78 -2.00 9.42
C PRO A 70 4.14 -2.36 10.03
N ASP A 71 4.17 -3.00 11.19
CA ASP A 71 5.42 -3.39 11.84
C ASP A 71 6.10 -4.56 11.14
N THR A 72 5.34 -5.52 10.65
CA THR A 72 5.87 -6.69 9.94
C THR A 72 5.86 -6.52 8.42
N GLY A 73 5.11 -5.55 7.89
CA GLY A 73 4.95 -5.35 6.45
C GLY A 73 4.10 -6.41 5.78
N VAL A 74 3.25 -7.10 6.53
CA VAL A 74 2.39 -8.17 6.01
C VAL A 74 0.94 -7.70 5.94
N MET A 75 0.31 -7.93 4.79
CA MET A 75 -1.10 -7.62 4.56
C MET A 75 -1.83 -8.86 4.08
N GLU A 76 -2.95 -9.16 4.71
CA GLU A 76 -3.90 -10.19 4.25
C GLU A 76 -5.12 -9.50 3.66
N VAL A 77 -5.49 -9.88 2.43
CA VAL A 77 -6.64 -9.32 1.72
C VAL A 77 -7.57 -10.44 1.31
N ASP A 78 -8.82 -10.35 1.76
CA ASP A 78 -9.91 -11.19 1.29
C ASP A 78 -10.91 -10.31 0.54
N SER A 79 -10.91 -10.41 -0.78
CA SER A 79 -11.76 -9.61 -1.66
C SER A 79 -13.12 -10.24 -1.95
N SER A 80 -13.41 -11.43 -1.41
CA SER A 80 -14.67 -12.13 -1.67
C SER A 80 -15.90 -11.37 -1.18
N THR A 81 -15.72 -10.43 -0.26
CA THR A 81 -16.79 -9.63 0.33
C THR A 81 -16.94 -8.24 -0.28
N ILE A 82 -16.21 -7.94 -1.36
CA ILE A 82 -16.35 -6.66 -2.07
C ILE A 82 -17.76 -6.56 -2.65
N ASP A 83 -18.46 -5.47 -2.30
CA ASP A 83 -19.83 -5.21 -2.72
C ASP A 83 -20.03 -3.81 -3.34
N ARG A 84 -18.96 -3.05 -3.47
CA ARG A 84 -18.96 -1.70 -4.02
C ARG A 84 -17.93 -1.55 -5.12
N THR A 85 -18.21 -0.64 -6.07
CA THR A 85 -17.30 -0.28 -7.15
C THR A 85 -16.93 1.21 -7.15
N ASP A 86 -17.44 1.98 -6.18
CA ASP A 86 -17.14 3.40 -6.02
C ASP A 86 -15.96 3.61 -5.07
N VAL A 87 -15.06 4.50 -5.44
CA VAL A 87 -13.97 4.94 -4.58
C VAL A 87 -14.20 6.40 -4.20
N PRO A 88 -14.23 6.75 -2.89
CA PRO A 88 -14.45 8.12 -2.49
C PRO A 88 -13.42 9.08 -3.07
N LEU A 89 -13.87 10.26 -3.48
CA LEU A 89 -13.00 11.28 -4.08
C LEU A 89 -11.84 11.67 -3.15
N GLU A 90 -12.07 11.69 -1.85
CA GLU A 90 -11.04 11.99 -0.86
C GLU A 90 -9.89 10.99 -0.93
N LEU A 91 -10.18 9.69 -1.04
CA LEU A 91 -9.16 8.65 -1.18
C LEU A 91 -8.45 8.75 -2.53
N CYS A 92 -9.16 9.07 -3.61
CA CYS A 92 -8.57 9.28 -4.92
C CYS A 92 -7.59 10.45 -4.93
N ARG A 93 -7.87 11.51 -4.20
CA ARG A 93 -6.99 12.68 -4.10
C ARG A 93 -5.71 12.38 -3.31
N ARG A 94 -5.76 11.46 -2.36
CA ARG A 94 -4.63 11.09 -1.52
C ARG A 94 -3.65 10.15 -2.22
N MET A 95 -4.07 9.46 -3.28
CA MET A 95 -3.25 8.45 -3.94
C MET A 95 -3.51 8.43 -5.45
N ARG A 96 -2.47 8.70 -6.25
CA ARG A 96 -2.57 8.66 -7.72
C ARG A 96 -2.90 7.26 -8.26
N ALA A 97 -2.39 6.23 -7.60
CA ALA A 97 -2.60 4.84 -8.00
C ALA A 97 -4.03 4.36 -7.79
N SER A 98 -4.93 5.18 -7.24
CA SER A 98 -6.35 4.85 -7.10
C SER A 98 -7.00 4.48 -8.44
N SER A 99 -6.47 5.00 -9.57
CA SER A 99 -6.95 4.67 -10.90
C SER A 99 -6.80 3.18 -11.27
N TYR A 100 -5.91 2.44 -10.62
CA TYR A 100 -5.77 1.01 -10.85
C TYR A 100 -7.06 0.25 -10.52
N TYR A 101 -7.86 0.74 -9.59
CA TYR A 101 -9.12 0.12 -9.22
C TYR A 101 -10.17 0.20 -10.33
N ILE A 102 -10.05 1.13 -11.26
CA ILE A 102 -10.94 1.23 -12.43
C ILE A 102 -10.84 -0.04 -13.27
N GLY A 103 -9.63 -0.52 -13.50
CA GLY A 103 -9.42 -1.74 -14.26
C GLY A 103 -9.68 -3.02 -13.47
N ALA A 104 -9.44 -3.02 -12.16
CA ALA A 104 -9.59 -4.20 -11.30
C ALA A 104 -11.04 -4.46 -10.86
N LEU A 105 -11.81 -3.40 -10.70
CA LEU A 105 -13.24 -3.49 -10.37
C LEU A 105 -14.09 -3.70 -11.64
#